data_385f91cef509838be0744621c2346cb8
#
_entry.id   385f91cef509838be0744621c2346cb8
#
_cell.length_a   1.000
_cell.length_b   1.000
_cell.length_c   1.000
_cell.angle_alpha   90.00
_cell.angle_beta   90.00
_cell.angle_gamma   90.00
#
_symmetry.space_group_name_H-M   'P 1'
#
loop_
_entity.id
_entity.type
_entity.pdbx_description
1 polymer ?
#
loop_
_entity_poly.entity_id
_entity_poly.type
_entity_poly.pdbx_seq_one_letter_code
_entity_poly.pdbx_strand_id
1 'polypeptide(L)'
;MYDAEKTTYATIEFVDIAGLVKGASNGEGLGNKFLSHIREVDAIVHVVRCFEDKEIVHVEGKIDPLSDIETINIELTLADMESVEKRLERASKAAKSGDKKCITEVSGLNKLKNTLEAGRPAREAQLTDDEKDCLKDLFLLTSKKVIYIANVNEHQLNSLNTDENVAKVKRLAESEGTFCIPLCAKLEEELSELDDGDRILLMQDYGMTTSGLDELAKKSYDLLGLMSYLTAGKQETKAPQAAGKIHTDFERGFIKAEIVSYDDLISCGSMTQAKEKGLVRLEGKDYVVQDGDIILFKFNV
;
A
#
# COMPACT_ATOMS: atom_id res chain seq x y z
N MET A 1 -17.16 10.20 -22.82
CA MET A 1 -16.19 10.34 -23.93
C MET A 1 -16.10 9.06 -24.73
N TYR A 2 -16.04 7.90 -24.11
CA TYR A 2 -16.19 6.61 -24.75
C TYR A 2 -17.37 5.89 -24.10
N ASP A 3 -18.34 5.48 -24.95
CA ASP A 3 -19.47 4.64 -24.53
C ASP A 3 -18.96 3.19 -24.54
N ALA A 4 -18.28 2.83 -23.45
CA ALA A 4 -17.65 1.52 -23.34
C ALA A 4 -18.69 0.48 -22.95
N GLU A 5 -18.78 -0.63 -23.70
CA GLU A 5 -19.66 -1.76 -23.34
C GLU A 5 -19.35 -2.32 -21.95
N LYS A 6 -18.08 -2.24 -21.54
CA LYS A 6 -17.62 -2.66 -20.20
C LYS A 6 -16.41 -1.85 -19.77
N THR A 7 -16.46 -1.31 -18.55
CA THR A 7 -15.31 -0.69 -17.87
C THR A 7 -14.81 -1.59 -16.76
N THR A 8 -13.52 -1.86 -16.74
CA THR A 8 -12.87 -2.59 -15.64
C THR A 8 -11.91 -1.65 -14.94
N TYR A 9 -12.17 -1.40 -13.67
CA TYR A 9 -11.34 -0.54 -12.84
C TYR A 9 -10.20 -1.34 -12.21
N ALA A 10 -9.04 -0.70 -12.04
CA ALA A 10 -8.03 -1.22 -11.12
C ALA A 10 -8.55 -1.08 -9.69
N THR A 11 -8.30 -2.08 -8.87
CA THR A 11 -8.79 -2.12 -7.48
C THR A 11 -7.63 -2.31 -6.52
N ILE A 12 -7.74 -1.69 -5.34
CA ILE A 12 -6.99 -2.05 -4.14
C ILE A 12 -7.96 -2.80 -3.23
N GLU A 13 -7.55 -3.95 -2.74
CA GLU A 13 -8.33 -4.75 -1.80
C GLU A 13 -7.88 -4.41 -0.38
N PHE A 14 -8.81 -3.99 0.46
CA PHE A 14 -8.61 -3.84 1.89
C PHE A 14 -9.16 -5.07 2.60
N VAL A 15 -8.28 -5.77 3.32
CA VAL A 15 -8.63 -6.98 4.07
C VAL A 15 -8.65 -6.64 5.55
N ASP A 16 -9.79 -6.85 6.20
CA ASP A 16 -9.89 -6.72 7.65
C ASP A 16 -9.16 -7.88 8.34
N ILE A 17 -8.29 -7.53 9.26
CA ILE A 17 -7.52 -8.48 10.06
C ILE A 17 -7.89 -8.26 11.52
N ALA A 18 -8.37 -9.30 12.19
CA ALA A 18 -8.74 -9.25 13.61
C ALA A 18 -7.62 -8.61 14.44
N GLY A 19 -7.99 -7.70 15.36
CA GLY A 19 -7.03 -6.88 16.11
C GLY A 19 -5.95 -7.66 16.82
N LEU A 20 -4.71 -7.16 16.78
CA LEU A 20 -3.56 -7.73 17.46
C LEU A 20 -3.62 -7.37 18.94
N VAL A 21 -3.53 -8.36 19.81
CA VAL A 21 -3.38 -8.15 21.24
C VAL A 21 -1.95 -8.48 21.68
N LYS A 22 -1.48 -7.82 22.72
CA LYS A 22 -0.16 -8.04 23.34
C LYS A 22 0.05 -9.53 23.63
N GLY A 23 1.19 -10.09 23.23
CA GLY A 23 1.52 -11.50 23.39
C GLY A 23 1.07 -12.41 22.23
N ALA A 24 0.63 -11.85 21.13
CA ALA A 24 0.19 -12.63 19.97
C ALA A 24 1.32 -13.43 19.31
N SER A 25 2.56 -12.96 19.40
CA SER A 25 3.75 -13.67 18.92
C SER A 25 4.06 -14.95 19.71
N ASN A 26 3.65 -15.03 20.97
CA ASN A 26 3.89 -16.16 21.86
C ASN A 26 2.69 -17.13 21.99
N GLY A 27 1.57 -16.86 21.29
CA GLY A 27 0.31 -17.59 21.44
C GLY A 27 0.10 -18.69 20.41
N GLU A 28 -0.32 -19.89 20.87
CA GLU A 28 -0.86 -20.91 19.98
C GLU A 28 -2.26 -20.50 19.50
N GLY A 29 -2.47 -20.41 18.18
CA GLY A 29 -3.80 -20.29 17.57
C GLY A 29 -4.10 -18.97 16.88
N LEU A 30 -4.84 -18.04 17.52
CA LEU A 30 -5.36 -16.81 16.89
C LEU A 30 -4.26 -15.82 16.45
N GLY A 31 -3.19 -15.67 17.23
CA GLY A 31 -2.05 -14.80 16.91
C GLY A 31 -1.32 -15.22 15.64
N ASN A 32 -1.07 -16.51 15.46
CA ASN A 32 -0.40 -17.05 14.28
C ASN A 32 -1.24 -16.88 12.99
N LYS A 33 -2.58 -17.00 13.07
CA LYS A 33 -3.47 -16.72 11.94
C LYS A 33 -3.44 -15.25 11.54
N PHE A 34 -3.46 -14.36 12.53
CA PHE A 34 -3.34 -12.93 12.31
C PHE A 34 -2.03 -12.59 11.56
N LEU A 35 -0.89 -13.06 12.06
CA LEU A 35 0.40 -12.82 11.43
C LEU A 35 0.50 -13.40 10.02
N SER A 36 -0.19 -14.53 9.73
CA SER A 36 -0.21 -15.09 8.38
C SER A 36 -0.92 -14.19 7.38
N HIS A 37 -2.04 -13.55 7.75
CA HIS A 37 -2.74 -12.61 6.87
C HIS A 37 -1.89 -11.38 6.55
N ILE A 38 -1.13 -10.85 7.53
CA ILE A 38 -0.21 -9.74 7.26
C ILE A 38 0.91 -10.14 6.29
N ARG A 39 1.35 -11.40 6.28
CA ARG A 39 2.38 -11.87 5.33
C ARG A 39 1.94 -11.78 3.88
N GLU A 40 0.64 -11.96 3.61
CA GLU A 40 0.06 -12.05 2.27
C GLU A 40 -0.22 -10.68 1.62
N VAL A 41 -0.30 -9.60 2.40
CA VAL A 41 -0.60 -8.26 1.87
C VAL A 41 0.66 -7.48 1.46
N ASP A 42 0.50 -6.47 0.61
CA ASP A 42 1.60 -5.63 0.12
C ASP A 42 1.93 -4.46 1.06
N ALA A 43 0.95 -3.95 1.81
CA ALA A 43 1.09 -2.86 2.77
C ALA A 43 0.13 -3.05 3.95
N ILE A 44 0.35 -2.30 5.01
CA ILE A 44 -0.44 -2.32 6.25
C ILE A 44 -1.10 -0.96 6.44
N VAL A 45 -2.39 -0.97 6.75
CA VAL A 45 -3.11 0.20 7.28
C VAL A 45 -3.23 0.01 8.80
N HIS A 46 -2.49 0.81 9.55
CA HIS A 46 -2.48 0.75 11.01
C HIS A 46 -3.46 1.78 11.59
N VAL A 47 -4.61 1.30 12.04
CA VAL A 47 -5.64 2.15 12.65
C VAL A 47 -5.30 2.37 14.11
N VAL A 48 -5.09 3.62 14.49
CA VAL A 48 -4.64 4.04 15.82
C VAL A 48 -5.71 4.91 16.48
N ARG A 49 -6.11 4.56 17.68
CA ARG A 49 -7.10 5.33 18.42
C ARG A 49 -6.50 6.62 18.97
N CYS A 50 -7.06 7.77 18.54
CA CYS A 50 -6.65 9.10 18.98
C CYS A 50 -7.74 9.86 19.75
N PHE A 51 -8.84 9.21 20.12
CA PHE A 51 -9.98 9.84 20.78
C PHE A 51 -10.27 9.18 22.15
N GLU A 52 -10.79 9.97 23.05
CA GLU A 52 -11.31 9.50 24.35
C GLU A 52 -12.79 9.17 24.23
N ASP A 53 -13.19 8.01 24.73
CA ASP A 53 -14.58 7.59 24.89
C ASP A 53 -14.71 6.73 26.15
N LYS A 54 -15.63 7.10 27.02
CA LYS A 54 -15.86 6.44 28.31
C LYS A 54 -16.55 5.08 28.16
N GLU A 55 -17.26 4.88 27.06
CA GLU A 55 -17.99 3.64 26.78
C GLU A 55 -17.08 2.58 26.14
N ILE A 56 -15.98 3.01 25.53
CA ILE A 56 -15.01 2.12 24.86
C ILE A 56 -13.80 1.92 25.76
N VAL A 57 -13.70 0.75 26.36
CA VAL A 57 -12.57 0.40 27.25
C VAL A 57 -11.28 0.36 26.45
N HIS A 58 -10.22 1.00 26.97
CA HIS A 58 -8.86 0.86 26.44
C HIS A 58 -8.12 -0.23 27.21
N VAL A 59 -7.36 -1.08 26.53
CA VAL A 59 -6.66 -2.24 27.12
C VAL A 59 -5.68 -1.79 28.23
N GLU A 60 -5.00 -0.65 28.04
CA GLU A 60 -4.05 -0.09 29.01
C GLU A 60 -4.62 1.04 29.88
N GLY A 61 -5.92 1.32 29.78
CA GLY A 61 -6.63 2.29 30.60
C GLY A 61 -6.35 3.76 30.29
N LYS A 62 -5.42 4.07 29.38
CA LYS A 62 -5.06 5.42 28.94
C LYS A 62 -4.83 5.41 27.42
N ILE A 63 -5.30 6.45 26.74
CA ILE A 63 -5.04 6.66 25.31
C ILE A 63 -3.62 7.19 25.12
N ASP A 64 -2.75 6.39 24.51
CA ASP A 64 -1.41 6.78 24.10
C ASP A 64 -1.09 6.17 22.73
N PRO A 65 -1.37 6.90 21.65
CA PRO A 65 -1.22 6.39 20.29
C PRO A 65 0.18 5.86 19.95
N LEU A 66 1.22 6.49 20.51
CA LEU A 66 2.60 6.04 20.25
C LEU A 66 2.90 4.73 20.97
N SER A 67 2.45 4.57 22.22
CA SER A 67 2.60 3.31 22.95
C SER A 67 1.85 2.17 22.28
N ASP A 68 0.65 2.44 21.75
CA ASP A 68 -0.13 1.45 21.02
C ASP A 68 0.58 1.00 19.74
N ILE A 69 1.12 1.94 18.97
CA ILE A 69 1.92 1.65 17.76
C ILE A 69 3.17 0.85 18.11
N GLU A 70 3.90 1.25 19.16
CA GLU A 70 5.12 0.58 19.60
C GLU A 70 4.84 -0.87 20.02
N THR A 71 3.74 -1.10 20.75
CA THR A 71 3.32 -2.45 21.16
C THR A 71 3.13 -3.37 19.93
N ILE A 72 2.44 -2.90 18.91
CA ILE A 72 2.25 -3.67 17.68
C ILE A 72 3.58 -3.90 16.93
N ASN A 73 4.41 -2.86 16.82
CA ASN A 73 5.71 -2.96 16.16
C ASN A 73 6.63 -3.98 16.85
N ILE A 74 6.62 -4.04 18.16
CA ILE A 74 7.37 -5.05 18.93
C ILE A 74 6.89 -6.46 18.59
N GLU A 75 5.58 -6.71 18.60
CA GLU A 75 5.02 -8.04 18.28
C GLU A 75 5.39 -8.48 16.84
N LEU A 76 5.30 -7.57 15.87
CA LEU A 76 5.71 -7.86 14.49
C LEU A 76 7.22 -8.14 14.38
N THR A 77 8.03 -7.38 15.11
CA THR A 77 9.49 -7.55 15.14
C THR A 77 9.89 -8.89 15.75
N LEU A 78 9.25 -9.31 16.84
CA LEU A 78 9.50 -10.61 17.46
C LEU A 78 9.17 -11.78 16.54
N ALA A 79 8.03 -11.69 15.82
CA ALA A 79 7.64 -12.70 14.84
C ALA A 79 8.60 -12.79 13.64
N ASP A 80 9.12 -11.65 13.19
CA ASP A 80 10.13 -11.61 12.13
C ASP A 80 11.47 -12.15 12.62
N MET A 81 11.86 -11.82 13.84
CA MET A 81 13.09 -12.35 14.45
C MET A 81 13.09 -13.87 14.48
N GLU A 82 11.99 -14.49 14.92
CA GLU A 82 11.85 -15.96 14.92
C GLU A 82 12.00 -16.55 13.51
N SER A 83 11.40 -15.89 12.52
CA SER A 83 11.48 -16.32 11.12
C SER A 83 12.90 -16.21 10.55
N VAL A 84 13.59 -15.11 10.85
CA VAL A 84 14.97 -14.86 10.44
C VAL A 84 15.92 -15.85 11.11
N GLU A 85 15.80 -16.12 12.40
CA GLU A 85 16.64 -17.05 13.13
C GLU A 85 16.51 -18.49 12.63
N LYS A 86 15.27 -18.96 12.42
CA LYS A 86 15.00 -20.28 11.83
C LYS A 86 15.63 -20.42 10.42
N ARG A 87 15.54 -19.37 9.60
CA ARG A 87 16.11 -19.37 8.26
C ARG A 87 17.65 -19.31 8.30
N LEU A 88 18.23 -18.49 9.19
CA LEU A 88 19.66 -18.34 9.37
C LEU A 88 20.33 -19.66 9.80
N GLU A 89 19.70 -20.41 10.71
CA GLU A 89 20.20 -21.72 11.12
C GLU A 89 20.30 -22.70 9.93
N ARG A 90 19.30 -22.73 9.08
CA ARG A 90 19.27 -23.59 7.89
C ARG A 90 20.28 -23.13 6.84
N ALA A 91 20.30 -21.84 6.52
CA ALA A 91 21.20 -21.26 5.53
C ALA A 91 22.67 -21.39 5.95
N SER A 92 23.00 -21.23 7.24
CA SER A 92 24.35 -21.40 7.77
C SER A 92 24.86 -22.84 7.62
N LYS A 93 23.99 -23.84 7.75
CA LYS A 93 24.36 -25.25 7.49
C LYS A 93 24.66 -25.47 6.00
N ALA A 94 23.83 -24.92 5.11
CA ALA A 94 24.02 -25.02 3.67
C ALA A 94 25.25 -24.25 3.16
N ALA A 95 25.56 -23.09 3.72
CA ALA A 95 26.71 -22.26 3.35
C ALA A 95 28.07 -22.95 3.60
N LYS A 96 28.12 -23.99 4.47
CA LYS A 96 29.34 -24.80 4.69
C LYS A 96 29.78 -25.53 3.43
N SER A 97 28.91 -25.75 2.46
CA SER A 97 29.28 -26.33 1.16
C SER A 97 30.06 -25.38 0.23
N GLY A 98 30.19 -24.09 0.60
CA GLY A 98 30.83 -23.07 -0.22
C GLY A 98 29.99 -22.48 -1.33
N ASP A 99 28.66 -22.78 -1.37
CA ASP A 99 27.75 -22.23 -2.35
C ASP A 99 27.60 -20.71 -2.14
N LYS A 100 27.93 -19.94 -3.19
CA LYS A 100 27.91 -18.49 -3.18
C LYS A 100 26.53 -17.92 -2.86
N LYS A 101 25.46 -18.54 -3.34
CA LYS A 101 24.09 -18.10 -3.07
C LYS A 101 23.75 -18.24 -1.59
N CYS A 102 24.12 -19.37 -0.97
CA CYS A 102 23.92 -19.59 0.47
C CYS A 102 24.75 -18.61 1.32
N ILE A 103 25.97 -18.25 0.88
CA ILE A 103 26.79 -17.26 1.58
C ILE A 103 26.13 -15.87 1.52
N THR A 104 25.60 -15.46 0.36
CA THR A 104 24.87 -14.21 0.19
C THR A 104 23.61 -14.18 1.06
N GLU A 105 22.86 -15.28 1.11
CA GLU A 105 21.68 -15.42 1.95
C GLU A 105 22.03 -15.23 3.45
N VAL A 106 23.08 -15.90 3.94
CA VAL A 106 23.55 -15.76 5.34
C VAL A 106 23.97 -14.31 5.63
N SER A 107 24.63 -13.65 4.69
CA SER A 107 25.01 -12.24 4.84
C SER A 107 23.78 -11.36 5.06
N GLY A 108 22.78 -11.48 4.19
CA GLY A 108 21.53 -10.71 4.29
C GLY A 108 20.75 -11.02 5.57
N LEU A 109 20.66 -12.31 5.96
CA LEU A 109 20.00 -12.73 7.20
C LEU A 109 20.65 -12.13 8.45
N ASN A 110 21.98 -12.06 8.51
CA ASN A 110 22.69 -11.42 9.62
C ASN A 110 22.41 -9.91 9.70
N LYS A 111 22.33 -9.21 8.54
CA LYS A 111 21.94 -7.79 8.51
C LYS A 111 20.50 -7.59 9.02
N LEU A 112 19.55 -8.42 8.58
CA LEU A 112 18.18 -8.41 9.07
C LEU A 112 18.14 -8.64 10.58
N LYS A 113 18.82 -9.67 11.07
CA LYS A 113 18.89 -9.98 12.50
C LYS A 113 19.38 -8.79 13.30
N ASN A 114 20.51 -8.20 12.93
CA ASN A 114 21.07 -7.04 13.63
C ASN A 114 20.13 -5.82 13.61
N THR A 115 19.37 -5.63 12.52
CA THR A 115 18.41 -4.54 12.40
C THR A 115 17.24 -4.76 13.36
N LEU A 116 16.68 -5.97 13.39
CA LEU A 116 15.57 -6.34 14.27
C LEU A 116 15.96 -6.34 15.75
N GLU A 117 17.17 -6.84 16.10
CA GLU A 117 17.72 -6.79 17.47
C GLU A 117 17.92 -5.36 17.98
N ALA A 118 18.18 -4.41 17.06
CA ALA A 118 18.22 -2.99 17.38
C ALA A 118 16.83 -2.32 17.51
N GLY A 119 15.75 -3.10 17.47
CA GLY A 119 14.36 -2.61 17.54
C GLY A 119 13.90 -1.89 16.28
N ARG A 120 14.62 -2.03 15.15
CA ARG A 120 14.28 -1.38 13.87
C ARG A 120 13.59 -2.36 12.93
N PRO A 121 12.62 -1.88 12.11
CA PRO A 121 11.90 -2.74 11.18
C PRO A 121 12.81 -3.27 10.06
N ALA A 122 12.50 -4.46 9.54
CA ALA A 122 13.28 -5.11 8.47
C ALA A 122 13.44 -4.24 7.20
N ARG A 123 12.48 -3.35 6.91
CA ARG A 123 12.56 -2.39 5.77
C ARG A 123 13.74 -1.43 5.85
N GLU A 124 14.33 -1.23 7.02
CA GLU A 124 15.51 -0.37 7.23
C GLU A 124 16.85 -1.11 7.06
N ALA A 125 16.81 -2.43 6.89
CA ALA A 125 18.04 -3.21 6.71
C ALA A 125 18.73 -2.86 5.40
N GLN A 126 20.03 -2.57 5.46
CA GLN A 126 20.83 -2.20 4.29
C GLN A 126 21.23 -3.45 3.50
N LEU A 127 20.29 -4.01 2.75
CA LEU A 127 20.49 -5.19 1.91
C LEU A 127 20.93 -4.77 0.50
N THR A 128 21.87 -5.53 -0.07
CA THR A 128 22.18 -5.47 -1.51
C THR A 128 21.05 -6.10 -2.33
N ASP A 129 21.00 -5.84 -3.64
CA ASP A 129 19.96 -6.40 -4.50
C ASP A 129 20.03 -7.94 -4.56
N ASP A 130 21.23 -8.52 -4.57
CA ASP A 130 21.42 -9.97 -4.50
C ASP A 130 20.91 -10.56 -3.18
N GLU A 131 21.11 -9.86 -2.06
CA GLU A 131 20.58 -10.26 -0.75
C GLU A 131 19.06 -10.17 -0.71
N LYS A 132 18.46 -9.09 -1.26
CA LYS A 132 16.99 -8.94 -1.37
C LYS A 132 16.38 -10.08 -2.18
N ASP A 133 17.00 -10.43 -3.32
CA ASP A 133 16.53 -11.52 -4.17
C ASP A 133 16.57 -12.88 -3.47
N CYS A 134 17.59 -13.12 -2.65
CA CYS A 134 17.70 -14.36 -1.87
C CYS A 134 16.67 -14.44 -0.72
N LEU A 135 16.13 -13.31 -0.24
CA LEU A 135 15.32 -13.21 0.97
C LEU A 135 13.85 -12.84 0.71
N LYS A 136 13.46 -12.64 -0.54
CA LYS A 136 12.09 -12.23 -0.91
C LYS A 136 11.00 -13.23 -0.50
N ASP A 137 11.34 -14.49 -0.31
CA ASP A 137 10.44 -15.55 0.13
C ASP A 137 10.24 -15.64 1.65
N LEU A 138 10.90 -14.78 2.43
CA LEU A 138 10.69 -14.68 3.87
C LEU A 138 9.38 -13.99 4.26
N PHE A 139 8.85 -13.12 3.40
CA PHE A 139 7.62 -12.37 3.63
C PHE A 139 7.57 -11.71 5.02
N LEU A 140 8.65 -10.99 5.38
CA LEU A 140 8.76 -10.35 6.69
C LEU A 140 7.67 -9.30 6.89
N LEU A 141 7.09 -9.28 8.09
CA LEU A 141 5.99 -8.39 8.47
C LEU A 141 6.46 -6.94 8.51
N THR A 142 7.61 -6.70 9.16
CA THR A 142 8.19 -5.36 9.30
C THR A 142 8.90 -4.87 8.04
N SER A 143 8.94 -5.67 6.97
CA SER A 143 9.35 -5.20 5.64
C SER A 143 8.25 -4.47 4.91
N LYS A 144 6.98 -4.65 5.32
CA LYS A 144 5.81 -4.03 4.70
C LYS A 144 5.82 -2.52 4.93
N LYS A 145 5.32 -1.77 3.94
CA LYS A 145 5.04 -0.35 4.08
C LYS A 145 3.80 -0.15 4.94
N VAL A 146 3.73 0.96 5.68
CA VAL A 146 2.64 1.24 6.63
C VAL A 146 2.02 2.60 6.31
N ILE A 147 0.69 2.71 6.38
CA ILE A 147 -0.05 3.98 6.50
C ILE A 147 -0.68 3.99 7.88
N TYR A 148 -0.58 5.12 8.58
CA TYR A 148 -1.26 5.32 9.85
C TYR A 148 -2.59 6.02 9.65
N ILE A 149 -3.65 5.47 10.26
CA ILE A 149 -4.95 6.12 10.39
C ILE A 149 -5.04 6.63 11.83
N ALA A 150 -5.02 7.95 12.02
CA ALA A 150 -5.34 8.56 13.30
C ALA A 150 -6.86 8.62 13.45
N ASN A 151 -7.46 7.57 14.06
CA ASN A 151 -8.90 7.50 14.25
C ASN A 151 -9.34 8.45 15.37
N VAL A 152 -10.16 9.42 15.03
CA VAL A 152 -10.67 10.49 15.90
C VAL A 152 -12.19 10.36 16.08
N ASN A 153 -12.76 11.12 17.01
CA ASN A 153 -14.20 11.29 17.09
C ASN A 153 -14.68 12.46 16.22
N GLU A 154 -15.99 12.55 16.00
CA GLU A 154 -16.62 13.59 15.17
C GLU A 154 -16.28 15.01 15.62
N HIS A 155 -16.21 15.25 16.95
CA HIS A 155 -15.92 16.58 17.51
C HIS A 155 -14.50 17.04 17.24
N GLN A 156 -13.55 16.10 17.08
CA GLN A 156 -12.15 16.40 16.81
C GLN A 156 -11.90 16.80 15.34
N LEU A 157 -12.82 16.47 14.40
CA LEU A 157 -12.65 16.78 12.97
C LEU A 157 -12.39 18.26 12.72
N ASN A 158 -13.05 19.15 13.48
CA ASN A 158 -12.84 20.60 13.37
C ASN A 158 -11.54 21.11 14.03
N SER A 159 -10.83 20.26 14.77
CA SER A 159 -9.63 20.62 15.56
C SER A 159 -8.40 19.75 15.28
N LEU A 160 -8.38 19.01 14.17
CA LEU A 160 -7.31 18.07 13.81
C LEU A 160 -5.90 18.66 13.85
N ASN A 161 -5.77 19.96 13.52
CA ASN A 161 -4.48 20.65 13.50
C ASN A 161 -3.94 20.97 14.90
N THR A 162 -4.80 20.97 15.92
CA THR A 162 -4.44 21.29 17.30
C THR A 162 -4.50 20.07 18.21
N ASP A 163 -4.94 18.92 17.71
CA ASP A 163 -5.03 17.68 18.47
C ASP A 163 -3.63 17.09 18.70
N GLU A 164 -3.26 16.93 19.98
CA GLU A 164 -1.93 16.44 20.36
C GLU A 164 -1.68 15.00 19.95
N ASN A 165 -2.70 14.14 20.03
CA ASN A 165 -2.57 12.71 19.71
C ASN A 165 -2.41 12.53 18.19
N VAL A 166 -3.21 13.24 17.40
CA VAL A 166 -3.06 13.28 15.93
C VAL A 166 -1.68 13.83 15.55
N ALA A 167 -1.23 14.90 16.20
CA ALA A 167 0.09 15.50 15.94
C ALA A 167 1.25 14.54 16.27
N LYS A 168 1.12 13.70 17.30
CA LYS A 168 2.12 12.66 17.63
C LYS A 168 2.23 11.62 16.50
N VAL A 169 1.09 11.09 16.03
CA VAL A 169 1.06 10.08 14.95
C VAL A 169 1.57 10.68 13.64
N LYS A 170 1.20 11.92 13.31
CA LYS A 170 1.71 12.63 12.11
C LYS A 170 3.23 12.74 12.13
N ARG A 171 3.82 13.18 13.25
CA ARG A 171 5.28 13.29 13.39
C ARG A 171 6.00 11.95 13.26
N LEU A 172 5.41 10.89 13.81
CA LEU A 172 5.95 9.53 13.63
C LEU A 172 5.93 9.14 12.14
N ALA A 173 4.79 9.28 11.47
CA ALA A 173 4.66 8.98 10.05
C ALA A 173 5.67 9.76 9.19
N GLU A 174 5.83 11.06 9.45
CA GLU A 174 6.83 11.90 8.78
C GLU A 174 8.26 11.38 8.99
N SER A 175 8.60 10.97 10.21
CA SER A 175 9.93 10.43 10.53
C SER A 175 10.20 9.09 9.84
N GLU A 176 9.16 8.30 9.57
CA GLU A 176 9.23 7.02 8.83
C GLU A 176 9.08 7.19 7.31
N GLY A 177 8.86 8.42 6.82
CA GLY A 177 8.66 8.69 5.40
C GLY A 177 7.35 8.11 4.85
N THR A 178 6.30 8.05 5.68
CA THR A 178 4.99 7.52 5.32
C THR A 178 3.86 8.51 5.61
N PHE A 179 2.62 8.08 5.45
CA PHE A 179 1.43 8.93 5.58
C PHE A 179 0.70 8.68 6.91
N CYS A 180 0.14 9.75 7.46
CA CYS A 180 -0.86 9.70 8.53
C CYS A 180 -2.13 10.41 8.05
N ILE A 181 -3.25 9.69 8.06
CA ILE A 181 -4.56 10.19 7.64
C ILE A 181 -5.44 10.25 8.89
N PRO A 182 -5.82 11.44 9.38
CA PRO A 182 -6.82 11.56 10.41
C PRO A 182 -8.20 11.39 9.80
N LEU A 183 -9.00 10.48 10.37
CA LEU A 183 -10.40 10.28 9.97
C LEU A 183 -11.23 9.84 11.18
N CYS A 184 -12.54 10.02 11.09
CA CYS A 184 -13.50 9.46 12.04
C CYS A 184 -14.15 8.23 11.39
N ALA A 185 -13.79 7.02 11.87
CA ALA A 185 -14.31 5.78 11.29
C ALA A 185 -15.83 5.68 11.35
N LYS A 186 -16.45 6.20 12.43
CA LYS A 186 -17.89 6.23 12.57
C LYS A 186 -18.56 7.11 11.51
N LEU A 187 -18.01 8.31 11.26
CA LEU A 187 -18.52 9.19 10.21
C LEU A 187 -18.33 8.59 8.81
N GLU A 188 -17.20 7.91 8.56
CA GLU A 188 -16.97 7.22 7.27
C GLU A 188 -17.99 6.08 7.05
N GLU A 189 -18.39 5.37 8.11
CA GLU A 189 -19.46 4.38 8.07
C GLU A 189 -20.80 5.04 7.68
N GLU A 190 -21.18 6.13 8.36
CA GLU A 190 -22.41 6.90 8.04
C GLU A 190 -22.38 7.43 6.59
N LEU A 191 -21.25 7.99 6.13
CA LEU A 191 -21.08 8.47 4.77
C LEU A 191 -21.22 7.36 3.72
N SER A 192 -20.87 6.13 4.06
CA SER A 192 -20.96 4.99 3.13
C SER A 192 -22.38 4.50 2.90
N GLU A 193 -23.30 4.80 3.83
CA GLU A 193 -24.72 4.41 3.74
C GLU A 193 -25.60 5.46 3.02
N LEU A 194 -25.07 6.68 2.79
CA LEU A 194 -25.79 7.78 2.18
C LEU A 194 -25.69 7.74 0.65
N ASP A 195 -26.70 8.31 -0.01
CA ASP A 195 -26.58 8.63 -1.44
C ASP A 195 -25.61 9.80 -1.69
N ASP A 196 -25.20 9.99 -2.94
CA ASP A 196 -24.21 11.00 -3.31
C ASP A 196 -24.59 12.42 -2.88
N GLY A 197 -25.90 12.77 -2.90
CA GLY A 197 -26.38 14.09 -2.54
C GLY A 197 -26.26 14.35 -1.04
N ASP A 198 -26.79 13.44 -0.22
CA ASP A 198 -26.77 13.52 1.24
C ASP A 198 -25.34 13.38 1.78
N ARG A 199 -24.52 12.54 1.15
CA ARG A 199 -23.09 12.39 1.46
C ARG A 199 -22.34 13.72 1.31
N ILE A 200 -22.55 14.45 0.22
CA ILE A 200 -21.91 15.75 -0.01
C ILE A 200 -22.36 16.78 1.04
N LEU A 201 -23.65 16.81 1.39
CA LEU A 201 -24.17 17.73 2.41
C LEU A 201 -23.56 17.44 3.78
N LEU A 202 -23.52 16.17 4.20
CA LEU A 202 -22.93 15.78 5.48
C LEU A 202 -21.44 16.11 5.54
N MET A 203 -20.70 15.84 4.47
CA MET A 203 -19.28 16.22 4.37
C MET A 203 -19.07 17.73 4.52
N GLN A 204 -19.94 18.56 3.91
CA GLN A 204 -19.88 20.02 4.02
C GLN A 204 -20.14 20.51 5.44
N ASP A 205 -21.05 19.88 6.18
CA ASP A 205 -21.34 20.21 7.58
C ASP A 205 -20.11 20.00 8.49
N TYR A 206 -19.26 19.02 8.17
CA TYR A 206 -17.99 18.77 8.85
C TYR A 206 -16.80 19.51 8.23
N GLY A 207 -17.01 20.37 7.21
CA GLY A 207 -15.96 21.11 6.52
C GLY A 207 -15.00 20.22 5.71
N MET A 208 -15.43 19.02 5.34
CA MET A 208 -14.65 18.04 4.57
C MET A 208 -14.84 18.28 3.07
N THR A 209 -13.73 18.23 2.32
CA THR A 209 -13.73 18.28 0.84
C THR A 209 -13.63 16.91 0.19
N THR A 210 -13.05 15.95 0.92
CA THR A 210 -12.89 14.54 0.51
C THR A 210 -13.12 13.65 1.72
N SER A 211 -13.59 12.41 1.50
CA SER A 211 -13.70 11.45 2.59
C SER A 211 -12.32 10.91 2.98
N GLY A 212 -12.18 10.46 4.22
CA GLY A 212 -10.95 9.82 4.69
C GLY A 212 -10.65 8.52 3.94
N LEU A 213 -11.68 7.78 3.52
CA LEU A 213 -11.52 6.57 2.70
C LEU A 213 -11.02 6.89 1.29
N ASP A 214 -11.47 7.97 0.67
CA ASP A 214 -10.97 8.42 -0.64
C ASP A 214 -9.49 8.84 -0.53
N GLU A 215 -9.12 9.52 0.56
CA GLU A 215 -7.74 9.88 0.84
C GLU A 215 -6.87 8.64 1.09
N LEU A 216 -7.38 7.67 1.86
CA LEU A 216 -6.70 6.40 2.11
C LEU A 216 -6.45 5.65 0.80
N ALA A 217 -7.44 5.53 -0.07
CA ALA A 217 -7.27 4.90 -1.38
C ALA A 217 -6.15 5.57 -2.19
N LYS A 218 -6.19 6.90 -2.30
CA LYS A 218 -5.18 7.69 -3.01
C LYS A 218 -3.78 7.50 -2.42
N LYS A 219 -3.64 7.60 -1.09
CA LYS A 219 -2.35 7.43 -0.41
C LYS A 219 -1.83 6.00 -0.47
N SER A 220 -2.71 5.01 -0.59
CA SER A 220 -2.32 3.62 -0.82
C SER A 220 -1.69 3.43 -2.21
N TYR A 221 -2.23 4.09 -3.25
CA TYR A 221 -1.59 4.13 -4.57
C TYR A 221 -0.19 4.76 -4.51
N ASP A 222 -0.07 5.92 -3.88
CA ASP A 222 1.22 6.61 -3.71
C ASP A 222 2.23 5.72 -2.96
N LEU A 223 1.82 5.10 -1.85
CA LEU A 223 2.66 4.24 -1.03
C LEU A 223 3.18 3.02 -1.79
N LEU A 224 2.30 2.37 -2.55
CA LEU A 224 2.65 1.18 -3.33
C LEU A 224 3.43 1.53 -4.60
N GLY A 225 3.57 2.81 -4.94
CA GLY A 225 4.22 3.27 -6.17
C GLY A 225 3.43 2.86 -7.41
N LEU A 226 2.11 2.80 -7.28
CA LEU A 226 1.21 2.47 -8.38
C LEU A 226 0.96 3.72 -9.22
N MET A 227 0.84 3.55 -10.52
CA MET A 227 0.41 4.59 -11.43
C MET A 227 -0.90 4.19 -12.11
N SER A 228 -1.75 5.17 -12.34
CA SER A 228 -3.00 4.97 -13.08
C SER A 228 -2.78 5.25 -14.55
N TYR A 229 -3.21 4.35 -15.41
CA TYR A 229 -3.27 4.57 -16.84
C TYR A 229 -4.57 4.01 -17.42
N LEU A 230 -5.04 4.63 -18.49
CA LEU A 230 -6.26 4.22 -19.16
C LEU A 230 -5.91 3.52 -20.47
N THR A 231 -6.47 2.33 -20.68
CA THR A 231 -6.36 1.60 -21.94
C THR A 231 -7.72 1.53 -22.61
N ALA A 232 -7.76 1.83 -23.91
CA ALA A 232 -8.97 1.70 -24.72
C ALA A 232 -8.71 0.71 -25.85
N GLY A 233 -9.54 -0.34 -25.97
CA GLY A 233 -9.39 -1.36 -27.00
C GLY A 233 -10.61 -2.29 -27.05
N LYS A 234 -10.62 -3.23 -28.00
CA LYS A 234 -11.64 -4.28 -28.02
C LYS A 234 -11.46 -5.19 -26.81
N GLN A 235 -12.54 -5.83 -26.35
CA GLN A 235 -12.63 -6.61 -25.12
C GLN A 235 -11.53 -7.68 -24.95
N GLU A 236 -10.91 -8.12 -26.04
CA GLU A 236 -9.83 -9.11 -26.05
C GLU A 236 -8.42 -8.49 -26.11
N THR A 237 -8.35 -7.19 -26.18
CA THR A 237 -7.08 -6.47 -26.31
C THR A 237 -6.50 -6.20 -24.94
N LYS A 238 -5.45 -6.89 -24.61
CA LYS A 238 -4.74 -6.81 -23.33
C LYS A 238 -3.48 -5.99 -23.53
N ALA A 239 -3.08 -5.16 -22.56
CA ALA A 239 -2.05 -4.13 -22.69
C ALA A 239 -0.61 -4.71 -22.57
N PRO A 240 0.40 -4.31 -23.38
CA PRO A 240 1.74 -4.90 -23.34
C PRO A 240 2.45 -4.58 -22.04
N GLN A 241 3.48 -4.45 -21.75
CA GLN A 241 4.29 -4.55 -20.53
C GLN A 241 3.71 -3.93 -19.23
N ALA A 242 3.04 -2.80 -19.28
CA ALA A 242 2.16 -2.39 -18.19
C ALA A 242 1.09 -3.44 -17.94
N ALA A 243 0.77 -4.20 -18.95
CA ALA A 243 -0.14 -5.32 -18.94
C ALA A 243 0.54 -6.70 -19.09
N GLY A 244 1.85 -6.78 -19.20
CA GLY A 244 2.63 -8.01 -19.02
C GLY A 244 2.39 -8.60 -17.62
N LYS A 245 2.03 -7.75 -16.67
CA LYS A 245 1.45 -8.17 -15.38
C LYS A 245 -0.01 -8.66 -15.50
N ILE A 246 -0.71 -8.39 -16.60
CA ILE A 246 -2.10 -8.80 -16.84
C ILE A 246 -2.17 -9.98 -17.82
N HIS A 247 -1.28 -10.05 -18.84
CA HIS A 247 -1.19 -11.20 -19.76
C HIS A 247 0.10 -11.22 -20.59
N THR A 248 0.76 -12.38 -20.65
CA THR A 248 2.07 -12.59 -21.28
C THR A 248 2.09 -12.50 -22.82
N ASP A 249 0.96 -12.65 -23.51
CA ASP A 249 0.91 -12.65 -24.98
C ASP A 249 1.11 -11.27 -25.59
N PHE A 250 0.83 -10.19 -24.83
CA PHE A 250 1.03 -8.81 -25.29
C PHE A 250 2.47 -8.34 -25.22
N GLU A 251 3.23 -8.89 -24.32
CA GLU A 251 4.66 -8.66 -24.22
C GLU A 251 5.39 -9.19 -25.46
N ARG A 252 4.92 -10.32 -26.00
CA ARG A 252 5.54 -10.98 -27.16
C ARG A 252 5.17 -10.35 -28.49
N GLY A 253 3.94 -9.87 -28.62
CA GLY A 253 3.39 -9.32 -29.87
C GLY A 253 3.46 -7.81 -30.02
N PHE A 254 4.02 -7.07 -29.05
CA PHE A 254 4.02 -5.60 -29.06
C PHE A 254 4.76 -5.02 -30.27
N ILE A 255 4.10 -4.10 -30.99
CA ILE A 255 4.67 -3.37 -32.10
C ILE A 255 4.96 -1.92 -31.68
N LYS A 256 3.93 -1.18 -31.21
CA LYS A 256 4.00 0.22 -30.80
C LYS A 256 2.79 0.59 -29.96
N ALA A 257 2.88 1.72 -29.24
CA ALA A 257 1.78 2.31 -28.50
C ALA A 257 1.45 3.71 -29.07
N GLU A 258 0.17 4.02 -29.22
CA GLU A 258 -0.34 5.37 -29.43
C GLU A 258 -0.70 5.94 -28.07
N ILE A 259 -0.05 7.02 -27.65
CA ILE A 259 -0.17 7.57 -26.29
C ILE A 259 -0.64 9.02 -26.36
N VAL A 260 -1.59 9.37 -25.53
CA VAL A 260 -2.04 10.75 -25.30
C VAL A 260 -2.22 10.95 -23.80
N SER A 261 -1.88 12.14 -23.28
CA SER A 261 -2.15 12.45 -21.89
C SER A 261 -3.67 12.58 -21.63
N TYR A 262 -4.10 12.28 -20.42
CA TYR A 262 -5.51 12.45 -20.02
C TYR A 262 -5.98 13.89 -20.26
N ASP A 263 -5.18 14.88 -19.86
CA ASP A 263 -5.52 16.31 -19.98
C ASP A 263 -5.66 16.74 -21.45
N ASP A 264 -4.76 16.28 -22.31
CA ASP A 264 -4.84 16.54 -23.76
C ASP A 264 -6.08 15.89 -24.38
N LEU A 265 -6.41 14.66 -23.98
CA LEU A 265 -7.59 13.98 -24.50
C LEU A 265 -8.88 14.67 -24.05
N ILE A 266 -8.98 15.09 -22.78
CA ILE A 266 -10.13 15.84 -22.26
C ILE A 266 -10.27 17.18 -23.01
N SER A 267 -9.18 17.92 -23.18
CA SER A 267 -9.19 19.21 -23.88
C SER A 267 -9.59 19.10 -25.36
N CYS A 268 -9.29 17.95 -25.99
CA CYS A 268 -9.62 17.67 -27.39
C CYS A 268 -11.01 17.06 -27.57
N GLY A 269 -11.59 16.46 -26.54
CA GLY A 269 -12.89 15.82 -26.60
C GLY A 269 -12.91 14.43 -27.25
N SER A 270 -11.90 14.06 -28.05
CA SER A 270 -11.79 12.72 -28.66
C SER A 270 -10.36 12.39 -29.11
N MET A 271 -10.06 11.08 -29.23
CA MET A 271 -8.78 10.59 -29.75
C MET A 271 -8.55 11.04 -31.20
N THR A 272 -9.59 11.16 -32.00
CA THR A 272 -9.49 11.64 -33.39
C THR A 272 -9.02 13.09 -33.45
N GLN A 273 -9.61 13.96 -32.64
CA GLN A 273 -9.20 15.35 -32.55
C GLN A 273 -7.80 15.52 -31.92
N ALA A 274 -7.43 14.69 -30.96
CA ALA A 274 -6.07 14.67 -30.42
C ALA A 274 -5.04 14.26 -31.49
N LYS A 275 -5.37 13.31 -32.37
CA LYS A 275 -4.52 12.93 -33.53
C LYS A 275 -4.39 14.07 -34.54
N GLU A 276 -5.49 14.74 -34.90
CA GLU A 276 -5.48 15.89 -35.84
C GLU A 276 -4.63 17.06 -35.31
N LYS A 277 -4.61 17.24 -33.97
CA LYS A 277 -3.78 18.25 -33.31
C LYS A 277 -2.34 17.81 -33.07
N GLY A 278 -1.96 16.58 -33.44
CA GLY A 278 -0.61 16.04 -33.24
C GLY A 278 -0.23 15.74 -31.80
N LEU A 279 -1.21 15.61 -30.88
CA LEU A 279 -0.99 15.34 -29.46
C LEU A 279 -0.86 13.84 -29.13
N VAL A 280 -1.16 12.97 -30.11
CA VAL A 280 -0.96 11.52 -29.96
C VAL A 280 0.46 11.16 -30.37
N ARG A 281 1.24 10.67 -29.41
CA ARG A 281 2.61 10.21 -29.61
C ARG A 281 2.62 8.73 -30.01
N LEU A 282 3.62 8.34 -30.80
CA LEU A 282 3.88 6.95 -31.15
C LEU A 282 5.14 6.52 -30.38
N GLU A 283 5.00 5.58 -29.50
CA GLU A 283 6.06 5.13 -28.62
C GLU A 283 6.39 3.64 -28.85
N GLY A 284 7.67 3.31 -28.65
CA GLY A 284 8.20 1.96 -28.80
C GLY A 284 8.27 1.19 -27.47
N LYS A 285 9.04 0.08 -27.50
CA LYS A 285 9.20 -0.84 -26.37
C LYS A 285 9.85 -0.22 -25.13
N ASP A 286 10.66 0.80 -25.34
CA ASP A 286 11.44 1.44 -24.28
C ASP A 286 10.72 2.60 -23.61
N TYR A 287 9.49 2.89 -24.02
CA TYR A 287 8.71 3.95 -23.41
C TYR A 287 8.32 3.62 -21.98
N VAL A 288 8.64 4.52 -21.07
CA VAL A 288 8.22 4.44 -19.67
C VAL A 288 6.86 5.12 -19.51
N VAL A 289 5.83 4.32 -19.23
CA VAL A 289 4.46 4.80 -19.00
C VAL A 289 4.44 5.79 -17.85
N GLN A 290 3.75 6.93 -18.04
CA GLN A 290 3.60 7.97 -17.04
C GLN A 290 2.18 7.98 -16.47
N ASP A 291 2.03 8.53 -15.27
CA ASP A 291 0.71 8.70 -14.68
C ASP A 291 -0.17 9.59 -15.56
N GLY A 292 -1.43 9.17 -15.79
CA GLY A 292 -2.36 9.85 -16.66
C GLY A 292 -2.19 9.58 -18.18
N ASP A 293 -1.30 8.68 -18.59
CA ASP A 293 -1.23 8.25 -19.99
C ASP A 293 -2.46 7.43 -20.39
N ILE A 294 -3.03 7.77 -21.52
CA ILE A 294 -4.05 6.97 -22.22
C ILE A 294 -3.38 6.28 -23.39
N ILE A 295 -3.38 4.95 -23.38
CA ILE A 295 -2.55 4.15 -24.26
C ILE A 295 -3.40 3.22 -25.11
N LEU A 296 -3.23 3.29 -26.45
CA LEU A 296 -3.76 2.34 -27.41
C LEU A 296 -2.62 1.49 -27.97
N PHE A 297 -2.56 0.25 -27.59
CA PHE A 297 -1.52 -0.67 -28.02
C PHE A 297 -1.79 -1.25 -29.41
N LYS A 298 -0.74 -1.33 -30.22
CA LYS A 298 -0.73 -2.03 -31.51
C LYS A 298 0.17 -3.25 -31.37
N PHE A 299 -0.36 -4.42 -31.67
CA PHE A 299 0.36 -5.69 -31.57
C PHE A 299 -0.06 -6.63 -32.69
N ASN A 300 0.74 -7.65 -32.92
CA ASN A 300 0.46 -8.75 -33.84
C ASN A 300 0.53 -10.05 -33.02
N VAL A 301 -0.54 -10.86 -33.09
CA VAL A 301 -0.62 -12.17 -32.44
C VAL A 301 -0.26 -13.24 -33.47
#